data_33ebdd39b79714a0da3c6d923bc8ab6b
#
_entry.id   33ebdd39b79714a0da3c6d923bc8ab6b
#
_cell.length_a   1.000
_cell.length_b   1.000
_cell.length_c   1.000
_cell.angle_alpha   90.00
_cell.angle_beta   90.00
_cell.angle_gamma   90.00
#
_symmetry.space_group_name_H-M   'P 1'
#
loop_
_entity.id
_entity.type
_entity.pdbx_description
1 polymer ?
#
loop_
_entity_poly.entity_id
_entity_poly.type
_entity_poly.pdbx_seq_one_letter_code
_entity_poly.pdbx_strand_id
1 'polypeptide(L)'
;MAFEIDHDWEGNLATPTARIGEKAKIRLLILLCAIWVLLGLIGHHPWKPEAESISIIHGLFNHGNVLLLHANSDQQLSHPPLYYLVAAGFAKLFNGWLSIHDAARLSNAVWMSLTLLLAGMIGRELWGIGVGRQTTFILMSCIGLISGTHLMMPAVAGLTGLAMGFYAFTLAYRRPYRAAGLLAGGIAISLLSTGLMNASILIICAGLLPLLFKNWRNQTFLTSVKLGVSAGLFVGALWLAALWYWQPEAASLWWQEEISFHQTNFNYFLRTLAWFSWPALPLSLWGLWIYRPSLLNKPKFQLMLLFFSVSLVLLGIAANTSETSAYPLLLPLVALASGSVEKLKRGAAGALNWFGLVLFGLLGILIWLGWIAMSFGWPAKLNERMKFLSGLTDHHINLVALILAIFISLVWLVTVNAKRSNRAAVTDWAVGITMAWSLLMSLWLPYLDSAKSYDSVSASLQKNLPTRLNCINSIGLSSHHQNLFSYYLNQRIISTEWYQVQDCDFLLVRSENRYSEITPAKHDWKPIWKGKRPAERHEHFVLYQKNKSP
;
A
#
# COMPACT_ATOMS: atom_id res chain seq x y z
N MET A 1 -4.41 3.88 36.14
CA MET A 1 -3.42 4.90 35.84
C MET A 1 -3.69 5.41 34.45
N ALA A 2 -4.04 6.69 34.31
CA ALA A 2 -3.97 7.31 33.00
C ALA A 2 -2.51 7.22 32.52
N PHE A 3 -2.26 7.14 31.20
CA PHE A 3 -0.94 7.47 30.71
C PHE A 3 -0.59 8.83 31.32
N GLU A 4 0.34 8.87 32.26
CA GLU A 4 0.83 10.14 32.77
C GLU A 4 1.38 10.87 31.56
N ILE A 5 0.63 11.88 31.13
CA ILE A 5 1.15 12.87 30.19
C ILE A 5 2.25 13.52 31.02
N ASP A 6 3.53 13.26 30.65
CA ASP A 6 4.65 13.93 31.27
C ASP A 6 4.35 15.42 31.24
N HIS A 7 4.03 16.01 32.39
CA HIS A 7 3.80 17.46 32.54
C HIS A 7 5.02 18.30 32.21
N ASP A 8 6.20 17.68 32.04
CA ASP A 8 7.41 18.32 31.46
C ASP A 8 7.21 18.82 30.03
N TRP A 9 6.02 18.67 29.46
CA TRP A 9 5.64 19.20 28.16
C TRP A 9 5.07 20.64 28.23
N GLU A 10 5.53 21.46 29.13
CA GLU A 10 5.55 22.92 28.97
C GLU A 10 6.60 23.31 27.92
N GLY A 11 6.70 22.50 26.87
CA GLY A 11 7.50 22.87 25.71
C GLY A 11 6.85 24.09 25.09
N ASN A 12 7.52 25.20 25.25
CA ASN A 12 7.40 26.49 24.62
C ASN A 12 6.58 26.52 23.32
N LEU A 13 5.26 26.28 23.40
CA LEU A 13 4.29 26.70 22.39
C LEU A 13 4.26 28.23 22.30
N ALA A 14 4.78 28.90 23.30
CA ALA A 14 4.92 30.33 23.42
C ALA A 14 6.31 30.83 23.02
N THR A 15 6.93 30.30 21.97
CA THR A 15 7.91 31.14 21.28
C THR A 15 7.15 32.28 20.60
N PRO A 16 7.42 33.54 20.92
CA PRO A 16 6.66 34.72 20.43
C PRO A 16 6.68 34.91 18.91
N THR A 17 7.21 33.96 18.17
CA THR A 17 7.46 34.00 16.73
C THR A 17 6.66 32.98 15.91
N ALA A 18 5.73 32.20 16.49
CA ALA A 18 4.84 31.34 15.73
C ALA A 18 3.74 32.17 15.04
N ARG A 19 4.06 32.76 13.89
CA ARG A 19 3.15 33.58 13.08
C ARG A 19 1.95 32.80 12.50
N ILE A 20 1.95 31.47 12.61
CA ILE A 20 0.89 30.61 12.05
C ILE A 20 0.02 30.10 13.20
N GLY A 21 -1.23 30.50 13.22
CA GLY A 21 -2.21 30.06 14.23
C GLY A 21 -2.48 28.55 14.15
N GLU A 22 -2.92 27.93 15.25
CA GLU A 22 -3.17 26.47 15.31
C GLU A 22 -4.19 26.01 14.25
N LYS A 23 -5.22 26.80 13.95
CA LYS A 23 -6.18 26.50 12.87
C LYS A 23 -5.54 26.42 11.50
N ALA A 24 -4.57 27.29 11.21
CA ALA A 24 -3.84 27.28 9.93
C ALA A 24 -2.93 26.05 9.82
N LYS A 25 -2.28 25.64 10.91
CA LYS A 25 -1.47 24.42 10.94
C LYS A 25 -2.30 23.15 10.69
N ILE A 26 -3.53 23.10 11.21
CA ILE A 26 -4.46 21.98 10.95
C ILE A 26 -4.91 21.98 9.49
N ARG A 27 -5.24 23.15 8.92
CA ARG A 27 -5.60 23.26 7.49
C ARG A 27 -4.45 22.80 6.58
N LEU A 28 -3.22 23.20 6.89
CA LEU A 28 -2.03 22.76 6.15
C LEU A 28 -1.84 21.23 6.23
N LEU A 29 -2.03 20.64 7.41
CA LEU A 29 -1.98 19.19 7.57
C LEU A 29 -3.02 18.50 6.69
N ILE A 30 -4.28 18.94 6.75
CA ILE A 30 -5.36 18.35 5.95
C ILE A 30 -5.07 18.48 4.46
N LEU A 31 -4.59 19.64 4.01
CA LEU A 31 -4.24 19.88 2.61
C LEU A 31 -3.11 18.97 2.15
N LEU A 32 -2.04 18.84 2.92
CA LEU A 32 -0.92 17.95 2.61
C LEU A 32 -1.37 16.48 2.57
N CYS A 33 -2.16 16.04 3.56
CA CYS A 33 -2.72 14.69 3.56
C CYS A 33 -3.62 14.45 2.33
N ALA A 34 -4.47 15.41 1.96
CA ALA A 34 -5.34 15.29 0.80
C ALA A 34 -4.53 15.20 -0.51
N ILE A 35 -3.52 16.04 -0.69
CA ILE A 35 -2.63 16.00 -1.86
C ILE A 35 -1.90 14.66 -1.91
N TRP A 36 -1.30 14.24 -0.79
CA TRP A 36 -0.56 12.98 -0.71
C TRP A 36 -1.43 11.76 -0.99
N VAL A 37 -2.66 11.73 -0.47
CA VAL A 37 -3.59 10.60 -0.63
C VAL A 37 -4.19 10.54 -2.03
N LEU A 38 -4.59 11.68 -2.62
CA LEU A 38 -5.38 11.69 -3.85
C LEU A 38 -4.53 11.62 -5.12
N LEU A 39 -3.31 12.21 -5.11
CA LEU A 39 -2.47 12.20 -6.30
C LEU A 39 -1.85 10.83 -6.53
N GLY A 40 -2.10 10.28 -7.71
CA GLY A 40 -1.65 8.96 -8.13
C GLY A 40 -2.66 7.83 -7.93
N LEU A 41 -3.90 8.12 -7.48
CA LEU A 41 -4.96 7.12 -7.43
C LEU A 41 -5.67 6.90 -8.76
N ILE A 42 -5.73 7.93 -9.60
CA ILE A 42 -6.45 7.89 -10.87
C ILE A 42 -5.52 8.23 -12.04
N GLY A 43 -5.93 7.82 -13.24
CA GLY A 43 -5.25 8.19 -14.48
C GLY A 43 -4.17 7.22 -14.94
N HIS A 44 -4.13 6.00 -14.41
CA HIS A 44 -3.25 4.94 -14.88
C HIS A 44 -3.96 3.57 -14.88
N HIS A 45 -3.55 2.71 -15.78
CA HIS A 45 -4.04 1.35 -15.89
C HIS A 45 -3.56 0.45 -14.73
N PRO A 46 -4.15 -0.72 -14.51
CA PRO A 46 -3.66 -1.66 -13.50
C PRO A 46 -2.24 -2.14 -13.82
N TRP A 47 -1.35 -2.00 -12.82
CA TRP A 47 0.00 -2.51 -12.90
C TRP A 47 0.11 -3.92 -12.32
N LYS A 48 1.25 -4.57 -12.56
CA LYS A 48 1.49 -5.95 -12.13
C LYS A 48 1.12 -6.26 -10.66
N PRO A 49 1.43 -5.40 -9.67
CA PRO A 49 1.02 -5.66 -8.29
C PRO A 49 -0.50 -5.63 -8.05
N GLU A 50 -1.27 -4.98 -8.91
CA GLU A 50 -2.73 -4.85 -8.80
C GLU A 50 -3.50 -5.95 -9.53
N ALA A 51 -2.78 -6.84 -10.23
CA ALA A 51 -3.35 -7.82 -11.15
C ALA A 51 -4.41 -8.72 -10.50
N GLU A 52 -4.14 -9.21 -9.31
CA GLU A 52 -5.04 -10.04 -8.55
C GLU A 52 -6.26 -9.25 -8.08
N SER A 53 -6.02 -8.08 -7.47
CA SER A 53 -7.11 -7.23 -6.97
C SER A 53 -8.06 -6.79 -8.06
N ILE A 54 -7.55 -6.36 -9.22
CA ILE A 54 -8.44 -5.93 -10.31
C ILE A 54 -9.23 -7.10 -10.89
N SER A 55 -8.65 -8.30 -10.95
CA SER A 55 -9.35 -9.51 -11.40
C SER A 55 -10.54 -9.83 -10.49
N ILE A 56 -10.35 -9.80 -9.17
CA ILE A 56 -11.40 -10.03 -8.18
C ILE A 56 -12.48 -8.94 -8.24
N ILE A 57 -12.07 -7.67 -8.27
CA ILE A 57 -12.99 -6.53 -8.34
C ILE A 57 -13.82 -6.56 -9.62
N HIS A 58 -13.21 -6.90 -10.76
CA HIS A 58 -13.90 -7.05 -12.04
C HIS A 58 -14.91 -8.20 -12.02
N GLY A 59 -14.55 -9.33 -11.40
CA GLY A 59 -15.47 -10.45 -11.17
C GLY A 59 -16.68 -10.05 -10.32
N LEU A 60 -16.46 -9.30 -9.22
CA LEU A 60 -17.52 -8.75 -8.38
C LEU A 60 -18.41 -7.74 -9.11
N PHE A 61 -17.80 -6.91 -9.94
CA PHE A 61 -18.52 -5.90 -10.72
C PHE A 61 -19.48 -6.54 -11.72
N ASN A 62 -19.04 -7.59 -12.43
CA ASN A 62 -19.79 -8.25 -13.49
C ASN A 62 -20.75 -9.34 -12.99
N HIS A 63 -20.32 -10.15 -12.03
CA HIS A 63 -21.05 -11.37 -11.63
C HIS A 63 -21.68 -11.28 -10.23
N GLY A 64 -21.21 -10.36 -9.37
CA GLY A 64 -21.82 -10.09 -8.06
C GLY A 64 -21.68 -11.20 -7.02
N ASN A 65 -20.85 -12.22 -7.25
CA ASN A 65 -20.65 -13.28 -6.26
C ASN A 65 -19.77 -12.78 -5.10
N VAL A 66 -20.38 -12.58 -3.93
CA VAL A 66 -19.76 -11.99 -2.75
C VAL A 66 -19.04 -13.03 -1.89
N LEU A 67 -19.41 -14.30 -2.00
CA LEU A 67 -18.88 -15.34 -1.13
C LEU A 67 -17.61 -15.99 -1.67
N LEU A 68 -17.55 -16.22 -2.97
CA LEU A 68 -16.38 -16.79 -3.63
C LEU A 68 -15.63 -15.70 -4.39
N LEU A 69 -14.72 -15.03 -3.70
CA LEU A 69 -13.86 -13.99 -4.27
C LEU A 69 -12.55 -14.60 -4.74
N HIS A 70 -12.47 -14.90 -6.01
CA HIS A 70 -11.29 -15.53 -6.62
C HIS A 70 -10.75 -14.69 -7.77
N ALA A 71 -9.46 -14.80 -7.98
CA ALA A 71 -8.81 -14.28 -9.18
C ALA A 71 -9.00 -15.25 -10.36
N ASN A 72 -8.93 -14.75 -11.60
CA ASN A 72 -9.05 -15.61 -12.77
C ASN A 72 -7.93 -16.67 -12.87
N SER A 73 -6.77 -16.40 -12.28
CA SER A 73 -5.65 -17.35 -12.22
C SER A 73 -5.86 -18.48 -11.21
N ASP A 74 -6.69 -18.24 -10.19
CA ASP A 74 -7.01 -19.23 -9.17
C ASP A 74 -8.49 -19.12 -8.79
N GLN A 75 -9.30 -20.01 -9.35
CA GLN A 75 -10.76 -20.01 -9.15
C GLN A 75 -11.20 -20.76 -7.89
N GLN A 76 -10.29 -21.41 -7.18
CA GLN A 76 -10.58 -22.21 -6.00
C GLN A 76 -10.32 -21.44 -4.70
N LEU A 77 -9.31 -20.57 -4.70
CA LEU A 77 -8.94 -19.81 -3.50
C LEU A 77 -9.89 -18.62 -3.31
N SER A 78 -10.54 -18.54 -2.16
CA SER A 78 -11.36 -17.39 -1.78
C SER A 78 -10.55 -16.39 -0.97
N HIS A 79 -10.69 -15.11 -1.29
CA HIS A 79 -10.00 -14.01 -0.58
C HIS A 79 -10.92 -13.34 0.45
N PRO A 80 -10.37 -12.78 1.56
CA PRO A 80 -11.13 -12.00 2.52
C PRO A 80 -11.87 -10.82 1.85
N PRO A 81 -13.17 -10.60 2.13
CA PRO A 81 -14.05 -9.85 1.23
C PRO A 81 -14.00 -8.33 1.36
N LEU A 82 -13.68 -7.80 2.54
CA LEU A 82 -14.00 -6.41 2.89
C LEU A 82 -13.36 -5.38 1.95
N TYR A 83 -12.06 -5.52 1.67
CA TYR A 83 -11.36 -4.60 0.77
C TYR A 83 -11.98 -4.59 -0.62
N TYR A 84 -12.20 -5.78 -1.19
CA TYR A 84 -12.73 -5.94 -2.55
C TYR A 84 -14.18 -5.46 -2.67
N LEU A 85 -15.00 -5.70 -1.64
CA LEU A 85 -16.38 -5.19 -1.60
C LEU A 85 -16.43 -3.67 -1.59
N VAL A 86 -15.59 -3.03 -0.77
CA VAL A 86 -15.50 -1.57 -0.74
C VAL A 86 -15.01 -1.03 -2.08
N ALA A 87 -13.96 -1.62 -2.64
CA ALA A 87 -13.41 -1.21 -3.94
C ALA A 87 -14.40 -1.41 -5.09
N ALA A 88 -15.12 -2.55 -5.14
CA ALA A 88 -16.18 -2.79 -6.11
C ALA A 88 -17.38 -1.86 -5.92
N GLY A 89 -17.69 -1.49 -4.67
CA GLY A 89 -18.70 -0.48 -4.35
C GLY A 89 -18.35 0.88 -4.96
N PHE A 90 -17.09 1.31 -4.83
CA PHE A 90 -16.59 2.53 -5.49
C PHE A 90 -16.62 2.41 -7.02
N ALA A 91 -16.21 1.26 -7.58
CA ALA A 91 -16.30 1.01 -9.01
C ALA A 91 -17.73 1.15 -9.53
N LYS A 92 -18.73 0.64 -8.80
CA LYS A 92 -20.16 0.77 -9.15
C LYS A 92 -20.66 2.21 -8.99
N LEU A 93 -20.26 2.89 -7.91
CA LEU A 93 -20.69 4.26 -7.62
C LEU A 93 -20.24 5.26 -8.69
N PHE A 94 -19.02 5.11 -9.18
CA PHE A 94 -18.43 6.00 -10.17
C PHE A 94 -18.45 5.44 -11.60
N ASN A 95 -19.21 4.36 -11.82
CA ASN A 95 -19.40 3.79 -13.15
C ASN A 95 -19.96 4.82 -14.14
N GLY A 96 -19.36 4.89 -15.32
CA GLY A 96 -19.70 5.89 -16.36
C GLY A 96 -18.93 7.22 -16.26
N TRP A 97 -18.29 7.52 -15.13
CA TRP A 97 -17.44 8.70 -14.96
C TRP A 97 -15.95 8.36 -14.98
N LEU A 98 -15.62 7.21 -14.36
CA LEU A 98 -14.25 6.71 -14.26
C LEU A 98 -14.18 5.26 -14.76
N SER A 99 -12.96 4.86 -15.16
CA SER A 99 -12.68 3.44 -15.41
C SER A 99 -12.87 2.61 -14.14
N ILE A 100 -13.16 1.31 -14.29
CA ILE A 100 -13.38 0.41 -13.15
C ILE A 100 -12.17 0.45 -12.19
N HIS A 101 -10.96 0.42 -12.73
CA HIS A 101 -9.74 0.42 -11.93
C HIS A 101 -9.48 1.75 -11.22
N ASP A 102 -9.71 2.89 -11.87
CA ASP A 102 -9.56 4.20 -11.23
C ASP A 102 -10.60 4.41 -10.14
N ALA A 103 -11.85 4.06 -10.40
CA ALA A 103 -12.93 4.15 -9.43
C ALA A 103 -12.68 3.23 -8.22
N ALA A 104 -12.22 2.01 -8.44
CA ALA A 104 -11.87 1.07 -7.37
C ALA A 104 -10.73 1.59 -6.47
N ARG A 105 -9.68 2.21 -7.05
CA ARG A 105 -8.56 2.81 -6.30
C ARG A 105 -9.00 3.95 -5.38
N LEU A 106 -10.08 4.67 -5.68
CA LEU A 106 -10.60 5.69 -4.78
C LEU A 106 -10.94 5.14 -3.39
N SER A 107 -11.21 3.85 -3.25
CA SER A 107 -11.36 3.20 -1.93
C SER A 107 -10.11 3.37 -1.05
N ASN A 108 -8.91 3.39 -1.64
CA ASN A 108 -7.67 3.61 -0.91
C ASN A 108 -7.61 5.00 -0.27
N ALA A 109 -8.26 6.02 -0.87
CA ALA A 109 -8.35 7.33 -0.25
C ALA A 109 -9.04 7.27 1.11
N VAL A 110 -10.09 6.45 1.24
CA VAL A 110 -10.80 6.26 2.51
C VAL A 110 -9.90 5.55 3.52
N TRP A 111 -9.32 4.41 3.15
CA TRP A 111 -8.46 3.62 4.03
C TRP A 111 -7.25 4.42 4.51
N MET A 112 -6.55 5.11 3.60
CA MET A 112 -5.39 5.91 3.98
C MET A 112 -5.74 7.15 4.80
N SER A 113 -6.84 7.84 4.49
CA SER A 113 -7.30 8.98 5.31
C SER A 113 -7.61 8.55 6.74
N LEU A 114 -8.26 7.38 6.91
CA LEU A 114 -8.51 6.81 8.24
C LEU A 114 -7.20 6.42 8.94
N THR A 115 -6.25 5.81 8.23
CA THR A 115 -4.94 5.44 8.79
C THR A 115 -4.16 6.66 9.27
N LEU A 116 -4.09 7.72 8.47
CA LEU A 116 -3.41 8.98 8.83
C LEU A 116 -4.09 9.67 10.02
N LEU A 117 -5.41 9.68 10.05
CA LEU A 117 -6.19 10.18 11.17
C LEU A 117 -5.90 9.39 12.45
N LEU A 118 -5.96 8.07 12.39
CA LEU A 118 -5.68 7.18 13.52
C LEU A 118 -4.23 7.33 14.01
N ALA A 119 -3.25 7.45 13.11
CA ALA A 119 -1.87 7.73 13.47
C ALA A 119 -1.74 9.05 14.24
N GLY A 120 -2.42 10.10 13.79
CA GLY A 120 -2.48 11.37 14.50
C GLY A 120 -3.12 11.25 15.89
N MET A 121 -4.17 10.45 16.01
CA MET A 121 -4.84 10.18 17.29
C MET A 121 -3.95 9.35 18.24
N ILE A 122 -3.23 8.36 17.73
CA ILE A 122 -2.22 7.57 18.47
C ILE A 122 -1.15 8.49 19.05
N GLY A 123 -0.55 9.35 18.20
CA GLY A 123 0.48 10.27 18.65
C GLY A 123 -0.01 11.26 19.71
N ARG A 124 -1.23 11.77 19.55
CA ARG A 124 -1.87 12.64 20.54
C ARG A 124 -2.14 11.94 21.88
N GLU A 125 -2.57 10.69 21.85
CA GLU A 125 -2.89 9.94 23.07
C GLU A 125 -1.62 9.53 23.84
N LEU A 126 -0.54 9.14 23.12
CA LEU A 126 0.71 8.70 23.72
C LEU A 126 1.59 9.84 24.24
N TRP A 127 1.58 11.01 23.56
CA TRP A 127 2.56 12.08 23.76
C TRP A 127 1.95 13.45 24.05
N GLY A 128 0.63 13.57 23.94
CA GLY A 128 -0.09 14.80 24.22
C GLY A 128 -0.39 15.70 23.01
N ILE A 129 -0.91 16.88 23.28
CA ILE A 129 -1.39 17.84 22.27
C ILE A 129 -0.23 18.33 21.39
N GLY A 130 -0.42 18.31 20.07
CA GLY A 130 0.56 18.81 19.09
C GLY A 130 1.46 17.73 18.49
N VAL A 131 1.69 16.59 19.18
CA VAL A 131 2.53 15.50 18.65
C VAL A 131 1.76 14.67 17.60
N GLY A 132 0.44 14.63 17.65
CA GLY A 132 -0.35 13.92 16.64
C GLY A 132 -0.03 14.33 15.20
N ARG A 133 0.17 15.62 14.93
CA ARG A 133 0.60 16.12 13.61
C ARG A 133 1.96 15.54 13.20
N GLN A 134 2.89 15.45 14.14
CA GLN A 134 4.22 14.89 13.89
C GLN A 134 4.12 13.41 13.51
N THR A 135 3.26 12.66 14.22
CA THR A 135 3.01 11.24 13.95
C THR A 135 2.47 11.05 12.53
N THR A 136 1.48 11.85 12.13
CA THR A 136 0.94 11.80 10.76
C THR A 136 2.01 12.14 9.73
N PHE A 137 2.80 13.20 9.94
CA PHE A 137 3.88 13.59 9.02
C PHE A 137 4.98 12.54 8.91
N ILE A 138 5.39 11.92 10.02
CA ILE A 138 6.38 10.84 9.98
C ILE A 138 5.83 9.63 9.21
N LEU A 139 4.55 9.26 9.44
CA LEU A 139 3.95 8.14 8.72
C LEU A 139 3.90 8.38 7.22
N MET A 140 3.37 9.53 6.77
CA MET A 140 3.33 9.85 5.34
C MET A 140 4.73 10.07 4.72
N SER A 141 5.74 10.32 5.54
CA SER A 141 7.15 10.43 5.10
C SER A 141 7.83 9.08 4.90
N CYS A 142 7.26 7.98 5.38
CA CYS A 142 7.84 6.65 5.20
C CYS A 142 7.81 6.26 3.71
N ILE A 143 9.00 6.04 3.14
CA ILE A 143 9.17 5.81 1.69
C ILE A 143 8.35 4.60 1.22
N GLY A 144 8.37 3.52 2.00
CA GLY A 144 7.65 2.29 1.66
C GLY A 144 6.13 2.39 1.66
N LEU A 145 5.58 3.46 2.24
CA LEU A 145 4.14 3.66 2.26
C LEU A 145 3.61 4.21 0.91
N ILE A 146 4.43 5.01 0.20
CA ILE A 146 3.96 5.78 -0.96
C ILE A 146 3.47 4.89 -2.10
N SER A 147 4.29 3.97 -2.57
CA SER A 147 3.95 3.18 -3.76
C SER A 147 2.77 2.25 -3.50
N GLY A 148 2.80 1.50 -2.41
CA GLY A 148 1.80 0.48 -2.13
C GLY A 148 0.42 1.02 -1.76
N THR A 149 0.33 2.22 -1.16
CA THR A 149 -0.96 2.80 -0.75
C THR A 149 -1.77 3.40 -1.89
N HIS A 150 -1.13 3.68 -3.02
CA HIS A 150 -1.79 4.19 -4.24
C HIS A 150 -2.16 3.09 -5.23
N LEU A 151 -1.81 1.84 -4.93
CA LEU A 151 -2.18 0.66 -5.72
C LEU A 151 -3.33 -0.11 -5.05
N MET A 152 -4.14 -0.80 -5.84
CA MET A 152 -5.24 -1.63 -5.33
C MET A 152 -4.69 -2.84 -4.57
N MET A 153 -4.48 -2.68 -3.26
CA MET A 153 -3.91 -3.73 -2.40
C MET A 153 -4.68 -3.83 -1.07
N PRO A 154 -5.14 -5.03 -0.67
CA PRO A 154 -5.84 -5.24 0.60
C PRO A 154 -5.03 -4.83 1.84
N ALA A 155 -3.70 -4.84 1.73
CA ALA A 155 -2.79 -4.43 2.79
C ALA A 155 -3.04 -2.99 3.30
N VAL A 156 -3.61 -2.11 2.46
CA VAL A 156 -3.96 -0.73 2.84
C VAL A 156 -5.09 -0.72 3.86
N ALA A 157 -6.13 -1.53 3.64
CA ALA A 157 -7.21 -1.70 4.61
C ALA A 157 -6.72 -2.43 5.87
N GLY A 158 -5.85 -3.43 5.72
CA GLY A 158 -5.21 -4.11 6.84
C GLY A 158 -4.42 -3.16 7.75
N LEU A 159 -3.67 -2.21 7.16
CA LEU A 159 -2.97 -1.17 7.92
C LEU A 159 -3.96 -0.27 8.70
N THR A 160 -5.11 0.05 8.12
CA THR A 160 -6.18 0.79 8.83
C THR A 160 -6.70 -0.01 10.02
N GLY A 161 -6.94 -1.31 9.85
CA GLY A 161 -7.37 -2.20 10.93
C GLY A 161 -6.34 -2.26 12.06
N LEU A 162 -5.06 -2.40 11.72
CA LEU A 162 -3.96 -2.38 12.70
C LEU A 162 -3.86 -1.02 13.43
N ALA A 163 -3.96 0.10 12.72
CA ALA A 163 -3.94 1.43 13.33
C ALA A 163 -5.12 1.63 14.29
N MET A 164 -6.29 1.10 13.94
CA MET A 164 -7.49 1.15 14.77
C MET A 164 -7.32 0.32 16.04
N GLY A 165 -6.78 -0.91 15.94
CA GLY A 165 -6.46 -1.75 17.09
C GLY A 165 -5.35 -1.18 17.96
N PHE A 166 -4.29 -0.63 17.38
CA PHE A 166 -3.23 0.04 18.12
C PHE A 166 -3.76 1.26 18.89
N TYR A 167 -4.60 2.08 18.24
CA TYR A 167 -5.26 3.20 18.92
C TYR A 167 -6.18 2.74 20.05
N ALA A 168 -6.89 1.63 19.87
CA ALA A 168 -7.72 1.04 20.92
C ALA A 168 -6.91 0.73 22.19
N PHE A 169 -5.72 0.15 22.06
CA PHE A 169 -4.84 -0.10 23.21
C PHE A 169 -4.45 1.19 23.95
N THR A 170 -4.24 2.29 23.24
CA THR A 170 -3.91 3.58 23.88
C THR A 170 -5.08 4.16 24.66
N LEU A 171 -6.33 3.89 24.24
CA LEU A 171 -7.54 4.39 24.88
C LEU A 171 -8.08 3.53 26.03
N ALA A 172 -7.68 2.26 26.11
CA ALA A 172 -8.33 1.25 26.93
C ALA A 172 -8.43 1.62 28.42
N TYR A 173 -7.49 2.40 28.95
CA TYR A 173 -7.52 2.86 30.34
C TYR A 173 -8.55 3.93 30.63
N ARG A 174 -8.81 4.81 29.65
CA ARG A 174 -9.69 5.97 29.84
C ARG A 174 -11.11 5.72 29.38
N ARG A 175 -11.26 4.94 28.29
CA ARG A 175 -12.52 4.76 27.58
C ARG A 175 -12.69 3.31 27.13
N PRO A 176 -12.89 2.37 28.08
CA PRO A 176 -12.82 0.93 27.81
C PRO A 176 -13.82 0.46 26.74
N TYR A 177 -15.06 0.92 26.76
CA TYR A 177 -16.07 0.51 25.77
C TYR A 177 -15.78 1.04 24.36
N ARG A 178 -15.26 2.28 24.24
CA ARG A 178 -14.82 2.80 22.94
C ARG A 178 -13.60 2.06 22.43
N ALA A 179 -12.67 1.74 23.32
CA ALA A 179 -11.51 0.94 23.00
C ALA A 179 -11.91 -0.49 22.57
N ALA A 180 -12.90 -1.10 23.22
CA ALA A 180 -13.44 -2.41 22.82
C ALA A 180 -14.03 -2.34 21.39
N GLY A 181 -14.84 -1.36 21.07
CA GLY A 181 -15.40 -1.19 19.73
C GLY A 181 -14.33 -0.94 18.66
N LEU A 182 -13.31 -0.13 18.96
CA LEU A 182 -12.18 0.10 18.07
C LEU A 182 -11.31 -1.15 17.88
N LEU A 183 -11.08 -1.93 18.93
CA LEU A 183 -10.33 -3.19 18.85
C LEU A 183 -11.11 -4.22 18.02
N ALA A 184 -12.42 -4.34 18.26
CA ALA A 184 -13.29 -5.21 17.49
C ALA A 184 -13.26 -4.86 15.99
N GLY A 185 -13.45 -3.57 15.66
CA GLY A 185 -13.36 -3.08 14.29
C GLY A 185 -11.97 -3.28 13.68
N GLY A 186 -10.90 -3.05 14.45
CA GLY A 186 -9.53 -3.27 14.00
C GLY A 186 -9.26 -4.74 13.65
N ILE A 187 -9.70 -5.68 14.50
CA ILE A 187 -9.58 -7.13 14.26
C ILE A 187 -10.43 -7.53 13.05
N ALA A 188 -11.70 -7.07 12.99
CA ALA A 188 -12.60 -7.40 11.89
C ALA A 188 -12.08 -6.88 10.53
N ILE A 189 -11.65 -5.61 10.46
CA ILE A 189 -11.08 -5.04 9.23
C ILE A 189 -9.80 -5.79 8.82
N SER A 190 -8.91 -6.08 9.76
CA SER A 190 -7.68 -6.83 9.49
C SER A 190 -7.99 -8.22 8.94
N LEU A 191 -8.88 -8.97 9.60
CA LEU A 191 -9.22 -10.33 9.23
C LEU A 191 -9.95 -10.38 7.89
N LEU A 192 -10.94 -9.51 7.70
CA LEU A 192 -11.76 -9.50 6.48
C LEU A 192 -11.07 -8.81 5.29
N SER A 193 -9.89 -8.22 5.44
CA SER A 193 -9.12 -7.61 4.35
C SER A 193 -7.82 -8.33 4.02
N THR A 194 -7.09 -8.81 5.03
CA THR A 194 -5.75 -9.38 4.89
C THR A 194 -5.58 -10.75 5.54
N GLY A 195 -6.67 -11.36 6.01
CA GLY A 195 -6.64 -12.68 6.63
C GLY A 195 -6.11 -12.68 8.08
N LEU A 196 -5.59 -13.81 8.52
CA LEU A 196 -5.25 -14.06 9.93
C LEU A 196 -4.04 -13.26 10.41
N MET A 197 -3.09 -12.93 9.56
CA MET A 197 -1.80 -12.34 9.95
C MET A 197 -1.97 -11.05 10.78
N ASN A 198 -2.63 -10.04 10.23
CA ASN A 198 -2.78 -8.74 10.90
C ASN A 198 -3.72 -8.83 12.11
N ALA A 199 -4.76 -9.65 12.04
CA ALA A 199 -5.65 -9.90 13.17
C ALA A 199 -4.90 -10.59 14.33
N SER A 200 -4.02 -11.55 14.04
CA SER A 200 -3.19 -12.24 15.03
C SER A 200 -2.24 -11.29 15.75
N ILE A 201 -1.66 -10.30 15.07
CA ILE A 201 -0.84 -9.27 15.72
C ILE A 201 -1.64 -8.57 16.83
N LEU A 202 -2.87 -8.14 16.53
CA LEU A 202 -3.73 -7.45 17.51
C LEU A 202 -4.12 -8.37 18.67
N ILE A 203 -4.52 -9.61 18.38
CA ILE A 203 -4.97 -10.58 19.38
C ILE A 203 -3.82 -10.98 20.31
N ILE A 204 -2.65 -11.29 19.75
CA ILE A 204 -1.46 -11.67 20.51
C ILE A 204 -0.98 -10.51 21.38
N CYS A 205 -0.95 -9.29 20.84
CA CYS A 205 -0.64 -8.10 21.64
C CYS A 205 -1.63 -7.89 22.78
N ALA A 206 -2.94 -8.07 22.53
CA ALA A 206 -3.98 -7.96 23.53
C ALA A 206 -3.79 -8.95 24.69
N GLY A 207 -3.36 -10.17 24.41
CA GLY A 207 -3.07 -11.20 25.39
C GLY A 207 -1.72 -11.03 26.12
N LEU A 208 -0.66 -10.71 25.37
CA LEU A 208 0.69 -10.60 25.92
C LEU A 208 0.91 -9.34 26.79
N LEU A 209 0.22 -8.22 26.49
CA LEU A 209 0.34 -7.00 27.30
C LEU A 209 0.06 -7.25 28.78
N PRO A 210 -1.09 -7.81 29.20
CA PRO A 210 -1.36 -8.08 30.61
C PRO A 210 -0.58 -9.29 31.14
N LEU A 211 -0.16 -10.21 30.29
CA LEU A 211 0.64 -11.36 30.71
C LEU A 211 2.04 -10.93 31.13
N LEU A 212 2.72 -10.13 30.33
CA LEU A 212 4.11 -9.73 30.54
C LEU A 212 4.27 -8.53 31.48
N PHE A 213 3.32 -7.60 31.46
CA PHE A 213 3.47 -6.32 32.17
C PHE A 213 2.36 -6.09 33.20
N LYS A 214 2.73 -5.92 34.46
CA LYS A 214 1.81 -5.65 35.57
C LYS A 214 0.94 -4.41 35.35
N ASN A 215 1.49 -3.38 34.71
CA ASN A 215 0.79 -2.12 34.41
C ASN A 215 -0.48 -2.35 33.57
N TRP A 216 -0.54 -3.40 32.75
CA TRP A 216 -1.66 -3.73 31.87
C TRP A 216 -2.69 -4.68 32.52
N ARG A 217 -2.46 -5.13 33.76
CA ARG A 217 -3.38 -5.99 34.53
C ARG A 217 -4.49 -5.17 35.20
N ASN A 218 -5.11 -4.26 34.48
CA ASN A 218 -6.22 -3.44 34.99
C ASN A 218 -7.53 -3.96 34.43
N GLN A 219 -8.60 -3.96 35.28
CA GLN A 219 -9.93 -4.43 34.91
C GLN A 219 -10.49 -3.68 33.69
N THR A 220 -10.26 -2.37 33.57
CA THR A 220 -10.69 -1.57 32.40
C THR A 220 -10.07 -2.04 31.10
N PHE A 221 -8.75 -2.34 31.10
CA PHE A 221 -8.06 -2.89 29.94
C PHE A 221 -8.56 -4.31 29.62
N LEU A 222 -8.66 -5.19 30.61
CA LEU A 222 -9.15 -6.56 30.42
C LEU A 222 -10.58 -6.60 29.87
N THR A 223 -11.46 -5.71 30.33
CA THR A 223 -12.82 -5.58 29.79
C THR A 223 -12.78 -5.14 28.32
N SER A 224 -11.95 -4.14 27.97
CA SER A 224 -11.77 -3.70 26.59
C SER A 224 -11.30 -4.83 25.69
N VAL A 225 -10.30 -5.61 26.15
CA VAL A 225 -9.74 -6.74 25.40
C VAL A 225 -10.76 -7.85 25.23
N LYS A 226 -11.42 -8.29 26.33
CA LYS A 226 -12.42 -9.36 26.27
C LYS A 226 -13.54 -9.02 25.29
N LEU A 227 -14.16 -7.85 25.42
CA LEU A 227 -15.24 -7.42 24.53
C LEU A 227 -14.77 -7.17 23.09
N GLY A 228 -13.59 -6.53 22.93
CA GLY A 228 -13.09 -6.19 21.62
C GLY A 228 -12.64 -7.41 20.81
N VAL A 229 -11.89 -8.33 21.44
CA VAL A 229 -11.43 -9.55 20.78
C VAL A 229 -12.61 -10.48 20.47
N SER A 230 -13.53 -10.70 21.43
CA SER A 230 -14.68 -11.58 21.18
C SER A 230 -15.58 -11.04 20.06
N ALA A 231 -15.87 -9.72 20.04
CA ALA A 231 -16.69 -9.13 19.00
C ALA A 231 -15.99 -9.12 17.63
N GLY A 232 -14.69 -8.83 17.58
CA GLY A 232 -13.91 -8.87 16.33
C GLY A 232 -13.80 -10.29 15.74
N LEU A 233 -13.53 -11.28 16.59
CA LEU A 233 -13.51 -12.69 16.18
C LEU A 233 -14.90 -13.18 15.75
N PHE A 234 -15.96 -12.75 16.42
CA PHE A 234 -17.32 -13.11 16.04
C PHE A 234 -17.66 -12.65 14.62
N VAL A 235 -17.30 -11.41 14.24
CA VAL A 235 -17.51 -10.91 12.86
C VAL A 235 -16.71 -11.74 11.84
N GLY A 236 -15.46 -12.07 12.16
CA GLY A 236 -14.66 -12.94 11.29
C GLY A 236 -15.21 -14.36 11.18
N ALA A 237 -15.66 -14.93 12.30
CA ALA A 237 -16.25 -16.26 12.35
C ALA A 237 -17.55 -16.35 11.54
N LEU A 238 -18.37 -15.29 11.50
CA LEU A 238 -19.57 -15.23 10.65
C LEU A 238 -19.22 -15.37 9.17
N TRP A 239 -18.20 -14.66 8.69
CA TRP A 239 -17.77 -14.78 7.31
C TRP A 239 -17.22 -16.17 7.02
N LEU A 240 -16.36 -16.70 7.89
CA LEU A 240 -15.75 -18.02 7.70
C LEU A 240 -16.81 -19.13 7.75
N ALA A 241 -17.80 -19.02 8.64
CA ALA A 241 -18.92 -19.96 8.70
C ALA A 241 -19.78 -19.91 7.44
N ALA A 242 -20.04 -18.70 6.91
CA ALA A 242 -20.74 -18.55 5.65
C ALA A 242 -19.94 -19.18 4.50
N LEU A 243 -18.64 -18.91 4.40
CA LEU A 243 -17.78 -19.50 3.38
C LEU A 243 -17.77 -21.04 3.49
N TRP A 244 -17.64 -21.58 4.70
CA TRP A 244 -17.66 -23.02 4.95
C TRP A 244 -18.97 -23.67 4.59
N TYR A 245 -20.10 -22.98 4.83
CA TYR A 245 -21.43 -23.51 4.53
C TYR A 245 -21.72 -23.54 3.01
N TRP A 246 -21.35 -22.51 2.28
CA TRP A 246 -21.67 -22.42 0.83
C TRP A 246 -20.55 -22.90 -0.09
N GLN A 247 -19.28 -22.83 0.36
CA GLN A 247 -18.11 -23.15 -0.46
C GLN A 247 -17.04 -23.87 0.41
N PRO A 248 -17.29 -25.11 0.86
CA PRO A 248 -16.41 -25.81 1.81
C PRO A 248 -15.00 -26.07 1.25
N GLU A 249 -14.88 -26.32 -0.06
CA GLU A 249 -13.57 -26.50 -0.71
C GLU A 249 -12.74 -25.21 -0.67
N ALA A 250 -13.33 -24.08 -1.03
CA ALA A 250 -12.67 -22.79 -0.96
C ALA A 250 -12.30 -22.41 0.48
N ALA A 251 -13.14 -22.72 1.47
CA ALA A 251 -12.85 -22.51 2.87
C ALA A 251 -11.67 -23.35 3.36
N SER A 252 -11.58 -24.61 2.94
CA SER A 252 -10.47 -25.50 3.31
C SER A 252 -9.15 -25.05 2.69
N LEU A 253 -9.16 -24.61 1.43
CA LEU A 253 -7.98 -24.08 0.74
C LEU A 253 -7.51 -22.77 1.40
N TRP A 254 -8.43 -21.85 1.67
CA TRP A 254 -8.12 -20.61 2.38
C TRP A 254 -7.48 -20.88 3.75
N TRP A 255 -8.03 -21.82 4.50
CA TRP A 255 -7.49 -22.19 5.81
C TRP A 255 -6.09 -22.79 5.71
N GLN A 256 -5.85 -23.67 4.73
CA GLN A 256 -4.54 -24.26 4.49
C GLN A 256 -3.50 -23.20 4.11
N GLU A 257 -3.86 -22.25 3.23
CA GLU A 257 -2.97 -21.16 2.84
C GLU A 257 -2.63 -20.23 4.00
N GLU A 258 -3.62 -19.85 4.82
CA GLU A 258 -3.42 -18.95 5.96
C GLU A 258 -2.59 -19.56 7.09
N ILE A 259 -2.62 -20.88 7.28
CA ILE A 259 -1.84 -21.59 8.30
C ILE A 259 -0.48 -22.05 7.73
N SER A 260 -0.28 -21.99 6.41
CA SER A 260 0.98 -22.42 5.83
C SER A 260 2.13 -21.56 6.35
N PHE A 261 3.11 -22.19 7.01
CA PHE A 261 4.32 -21.51 7.44
C PHE A 261 5.30 -21.47 6.26
N HIS A 262 5.62 -20.26 5.82
CA HIS A 262 6.63 -20.04 4.82
C HIS A 262 8.04 -20.13 5.45
N GLN A 263 9.08 -20.17 4.61
CA GLN A 263 10.45 -20.16 5.12
C GLN A 263 10.71 -18.89 5.93
N THR A 264 11.46 -19.00 7.02
CA THR A 264 11.78 -17.86 7.89
C THR A 264 12.56 -16.77 7.13
N ASN A 265 12.02 -15.55 7.11
CA ASN A 265 12.52 -14.44 6.32
C ASN A 265 12.83 -13.17 7.14
N PHE A 266 13.30 -13.33 8.39
CA PHE A 266 13.66 -12.19 9.25
C PHE A 266 14.63 -11.22 8.57
N ASN A 267 15.62 -11.74 7.86
CA ASN A 267 16.63 -10.92 7.20
C ASN A 267 16.03 -10.02 6.11
N TYR A 268 15.00 -10.50 5.40
CA TYR A 268 14.27 -9.69 4.42
C TYR A 268 13.64 -8.48 5.10
N PHE A 269 12.87 -8.68 6.18
CA PHE A 269 12.17 -7.60 6.86
C PHE A 269 13.13 -6.61 7.52
N LEU A 270 14.22 -7.06 8.12
CA LEU A 270 15.24 -6.18 8.70
C LEU A 270 15.93 -5.30 7.65
N ARG A 271 16.25 -5.85 6.49
CA ARG A 271 16.82 -5.08 5.36
C ARG A 271 15.79 -4.11 4.78
N THR A 272 14.55 -4.55 4.61
CA THR A 272 13.47 -3.71 4.12
C THR A 272 13.22 -2.53 5.04
N LEU A 273 13.22 -2.72 6.36
CA LEU A 273 13.03 -1.63 7.33
C LEU A 273 14.00 -0.47 7.15
N ALA A 274 15.23 -0.72 6.73
CA ALA A 274 16.27 0.31 6.64
C ALA A 274 15.88 1.47 5.71
N TRP A 275 15.27 1.17 4.57
CA TRP A 275 14.84 2.18 3.59
C TRP A 275 13.33 2.44 3.63
N PHE A 276 12.54 1.39 3.89
CA PHE A 276 11.09 1.40 3.85
C PHE A 276 10.48 2.33 4.90
N SER A 277 11.01 2.28 6.12
CA SER A 277 10.52 3.09 7.24
C SER A 277 11.24 4.43 7.43
N TRP A 278 12.13 4.81 6.52
CA TRP A 278 12.80 6.11 6.60
C TRP A 278 11.78 7.26 6.46
N PRO A 279 11.79 8.31 7.33
CA PRO A 279 12.75 8.62 8.42
C PRO A 279 12.35 8.06 9.81
N ALA A 280 11.27 7.27 9.92
CA ALA A 280 10.79 6.79 11.22
C ALA A 280 11.84 5.94 11.96
N LEU A 281 12.58 5.06 11.26
CA LEU A 281 13.55 4.17 11.89
C LEU A 281 14.66 4.93 12.64
N PRO A 282 15.45 5.84 12.04
CA PRO A 282 16.48 6.55 12.78
C PRO A 282 15.92 7.40 13.92
N LEU A 283 14.72 7.98 13.75
CA LEU A 283 14.05 8.73 14.82
C LEU A 283 13.61 7.82 15.97
N SER A 284 13.12 6.63 15.67
CA SER A 284 12.71 5.65 16.68
C SER A 284 13.92 5.06 17.42
N LEU A 285 15.03 4.77 16.72
CA LEU A 285 16.28 4.33 17.36
C LEU A 285 16.84 5.42 18.30
N TRP A 286 16.77 6.69 17.90
CA TRP A 286 17.08 7.80 18.78
C TRP A 286 16.15 7.85 19.99
N GLY A 287 14.86 7.60 19.80
CA GLY A 287 13.88 7.49 20.87
C GLY A 287 14.21 6.36 21.85
N LEU A 288 14.54 5.17 21.36
CA LEU A 288 14.98 4.04 22.20
C LEU A 288 16.19 4.42 23.05
N TRP A 289 17.14 5.08 22.47
CA TRP A 289 18.34 5.52 23.20
C TRP A 289 18.02 6.51 24.32
N ILE A 290 17.21 7.53 24.04
CA ILE A 290 16.85 8.56 25.02
C ILE A 290 15.99 7.98 26.15
N TYR A 291 15.00 7.15 25.80
CA TYR A 291 14.02 6.63 26.75
C TYR A 291 14.43 5.29 27.37
N ARG A 292 15.67 4.82 27.13
CA ARG A 292 16.16 3.51 27.63
C ARG A 292 15.83 3.19 29.09
N PRO A 293 15.89 4.15 30.07
CA PRO A 293 15.56 3.83 31.46
C PRO A 293 14.06 3.59 31.69
N SER A 294 13.22 4.05 30.79
CA SER A 294 11.75 4.00 30.90
C SER A 294 11.10 2.94 30.01
N LEU A 295 11.85 2.27 29.14
CA LEU A 295 11.31 1.38 28.11
C LEU A 295 10.44 0.23 28.69
N LEU A 296 10.89 -0.38 29.76
CA LEU A 296 10.17 -1.49 30.39
C LEU A 296 9.23 -1.04 31.52
N ASN A 297 9.33 0.20 31.97
CA ASN A 297 8.59 0.71 33.13
C ASN A 297 7.31 1.47 32.74
N LYS A 298 7.32 2.22 31.62
CA LYS A 298 6.16 3.02 31.20
C LYS A 298 5.29 2.27 30.18
N PRO A 299 3.95 2.21 30.38
CA PRO A 299 3.04 1.45 29.51
C PRO A 299 3.13 1.80 28.03
N LYS A 300 3.32 3.08 27.70
CA LYS A 300 3.42 3.53 26.30
C LYS A 300 4.57 2.88 25.53
N PHE A 301 5.75 2.70 26.18
CA PHE A 301 6.89 2.04 25.55
C PHE A 301 6.70 0.53 25.48
N GLN A 302 6.11 -0.06 26.53
CA GLN A 302 5.76 -1.50 26.55
C GLN A 302 4.86 -1.85 25.37
N LEU A 303 3.85 -1.03 25.08
CA LEU A 303 2.96 -1.21 23.92
C LEU A 303 3.73 -1.16 22.60
N MET A 304 4.54 -0.11 22.38
CA MET A 304 5.27 0.07 21.13
C MET A 304 6.29 -1.05 20.88
N LEU A 305 7.05 -1.43 21.91
CA LEU A 305 8.04 -2.49 21.83
C LEU A 305 7.39 -3.87 21.59
N LEU A 306 6.35 -4.19 22.36
CA LEU A 306 5.66 -5.47 22.19
C LEU A 306 5.01 -5.58 20.83
N PHE A 307 4.31 -4.54 20.38
CA PHE A 307 3.67 -4.53 19.07
C PHE A 307 4.69 -4.69 17.93
N PHE A 308 5.83 -4.01 18.02
CA PHE A 308 6.92 -4.16 17.05
C PHE A 308 7.48 -5.58 17.05
N SER A 309 7.77 -6.13 18.25
CA SER A 309 8.35 -7.46 18.37
C SER A 309 7.40 -8.56 17.89
N VAL A 310 6.12 -8.49 18.26
CA VAL A 310 5.09 -9.44 17.80
C VAL A 310 4.93 -9.36 16.29
N SER A 311 4.84 -8.14 15.74
CA SER A 311 4.76 -7.95 14.29
C SER A 311 5.97 -8.53 13.57
N LEU A 312 7.19 -8.24 14.03
CA LEU A 312 8.41 -8.73 13.40
C LEU A 312 8.52 -10.27 13.47
N VAL A 313 8.16 -10.86 14.60
CA VAL A 313 8.20 -12.33 14.77
C VAL A 313 7.19 -13.01 13.85
N LEU A 314 5.94 -12.55 13.85
CA LEU A 314 4.91 -13.14 12.98
C LEU A 314 5.25 -12.98 11.50
N LEU A 315 5.69 -11.81 11.08
CA LEU A 315 6.12 -11.55 9.70
C LEU A 315 7.30 -12.42 9.31
N GLY A 316 8.28 -12.59 10.21
CA GLY A 316 9.46 -13.41 9.95
C GLY A 316 9.17 -14.90 9.79
N ILE A 317 8.08 -15.40 10.38
CA ILE A 317 7.73 -16.84 10.39
C ILE A 317 6.69 -17.17 9.32
N ALA A 318 5.67 -16.32 9.15
CA ALA A 318 4.45 -16.66 8.42
C ALA A 318 4.16 -15.78 7.21
N ALA A 319 4.85 -14.63 7.02
CA ALA A 319 4.53 -13.75 5.90
C ALA A 319 5.31 -14.06 4.63
N ASN A 320 4.64 -13.88 3.51
CA ASN A 320 5.30 -13.79 2.21
C ASN A 320 6.22 -12.56 2.16
N THR A 321 7.36 -12.69 1.49
CA THR A 321 8.34 -11.60 1.31
C THR A 321 7.81 -10.56 0.33
N SER A 322 7.02 -9.62 0.84
CA SER A 322 6.56 -8.47 0.07
C SER A 322 6.76 -7.18 0.87
N GLU A 323 6.91 -6.06 0.17
CA GLU A 323 7.07 -4.75 0.81
C GLU A 323 5.84 -4.37 1.64
N THR A 324 4.65 -4.66 1.14
CA THR A 324 3.38 -4.36 1.81
C THR A 324 3.16 -5.18 3.08
N SER A 325 3.76 -6.37 3.18
CA SER A 325 3.76 -7.15 4.41
C SER A 325 4.48 -6.46 5.56
N ALA A 326 5.39 -5.52 5.31
CA ALA A 326 6.10 -4.77 6.35
C ALA A 326 5.28 -3.62 6.99
N TYR A 327 4.08 -3.31 6.51
CA TYR A 327 3.22 -2.23 7.04
C TYR A 327 2.98 -2.29 8.56
N PRO A 328 2.76 -3.45 9.19
CA PRO A 328 2.56 -3.52 10.65
C PRO A 328 3.69 -2.93 11.46
N LEU A 329 4.94 -2.98 10.96
CA LEU A 329 6.12 -2.47 11.64
C LEU A 329 6.17 -0.94 11.68
N LEU A 330 5.48 -0.25 10.78
CA LEU A 330 5.50 1.22 10.69
C LEU A 330 4.81 1.88 11.90
N LEU A 331 3.68 1.35 12.36
CA LEU A 331 2.87 1.98 13.41
C LEU A 331 3.65 2.19 14.71
N PRO A 332 4.29 1.15 15.32
CA PRO A 332 5.05 1.32 16.54
C PRO A 332 6.30 2.18 16.35
N LEU A 333 6.97 2.09 15.18
CA LEU A 333 8.13 2.93 14.86
C LEU A 333 7.73 4.40 14.77
N VAL A 334 6.68 4.72 14.03
CA VAL A 334 6.19 6.10 13.86
C VAL A 334 5.71 6.67 15.20
N ALA A 335 5.02 5.87 16.01
CA ALA A 335 4.57 6.26 17.34
C ALA A 335 5.76 6.60 18.26
N LEU A 336 6.83 5.81 18.24
CA LEU A 336 8.04 6.06 19.03
C LEU A 336 8.83 7.25 18.48
N ALA A 337 8.99 7.32 17.15
CA ALA A 337 9.69 8.40 16.46
C ALA A 337 9.08 9.77 16.79
N SER A 338 7.73 9.86 16.80
CA SER A 338 7.04 11.13 17.05
C SER A 338 7.33 11.73 18.42
N GLY A 339 7.48 10.88 19.45
CA GLY A 339 7.84 11.31 20.79
C GLY A 339 9.31 11.73 20.94
N SER A 340 10.18 11.35 20.01
CA SER A 340 11.61 11.67 20.07
C SER A 340 11.98 12.96 19.33
N VAL A 341 11.10 13.47 18.46
CA VAL A 341 11.38 14.64 17.60
C VAL A 341 11.83 15.87 18.40
N GLU A 342 11.14 16.16 19.51
CA GLU A 342 11.46 17.34 20.32
C GLU A 342 12.79 17.23 21.07
N LYS A 343 13.19 16.00 21.35
CA LYS A 343 14.45 15.69 22.04
C LYS A 343 15.65 15.52 21.08
N LEU A 344 15.45 15.78 19.79
CA LEU A 344 16.55 15.80 18.83
C LEU A 344 17.55 16.93 19.18
N LYS A 345 18.84 16.60 19.15
CA LYS A 345 19.89 17.61 19.23
C LYS A 345 19.78 18.54 18.01
N ARG A 346 20.05 19.84 18.21
CA ARG A 346 19.98 20.85 17.12
C ARG A 346 20.77 20.45 15.87
N GLY A 347 21.95 19.85 16.05
CA GLY A 347 22.74 19.32 14.92
C GLY A 347 22.04 18.20 14.16
N ALA A 348 21.42 17.24 14.86
CA ALA A 348 20.69 16.13 14.23
C ALA A 348 19.43 16.61 13.49
N ALA A 349 18.68 17.53 14.09
CA ALA A 349 17.53 18.16 13.43
C ALA A 349 17.95 18.98 12.20
N GLY A 350 19.07 19.72 12.31
CA GLY A 350 19.66 20.44 11.19
C GLY A 350 20.13 19.52 10.06
N ALA A 351 20.78 18.39 10.40
CA ALA A 351 21.23 17.40 9.44
C ALA A 351 20.04 16.74 8.71
N LEU A 352 18.99 16.35 9.44
CA LEU A 352 17.77 15.78 8.86
C LEU A 352 17.12 16.77 7.89
N ASN A 353 17.00 18.04 8.28
CA ASN A 353 16.43 19.07 7.44
C ASN A 353 17.25 19.30 6.17
N TRP A 354 18.57 19.48 6.32
CA TRP A 354 19.47 19.70 5.19
C TRP A 354 19.49 18.52 4.22
N PHE A 355 19.53 17.30 4.75
CA PHE A 355 19.47 16.08 3.93
C PHE A 355 18.16 15.99 3.15
N GLY A 356 17.01 16.28 3.80
CA GLY A 356 15.72 16.33 3.12
C GLY A 356 15.67 17.38 2.02
N LEU A 357 16.20 18.57 2.27
CA LEU A 357 16.26 19.65 1.28
C LEU A 357 17.07 19.26 0.05
N VAL A 358 18.28 18.71 0.27
CA VAL A 358 19.15 18.28 -0.84
C VAL A 358 18.53 17.11 -1.60
N LEU A 359 18.00 16.11 -0.89
CA LEU A 359 17.36 14.93 -1.50
C LEU A 359 16.18 15.33 -2.36
N PHE A 360 15.21 16.05 -1.79
CA PHE A 360 13.98 16.40 -2.50
C PHE A 360 14.21 17.49 -3.54
N GLY A 361 15.16 18.39 -3.32
CA GLY A 361 15.61 19.34 -4.33
C GLY A 361 16.20 18.64 -5.55
N LEU A 362 17.12 17.69 -5.31
CA LEU A 362 17.72 16.91 -6.40
C LEU A 362 16.67 16.07 -7.13
N LEU A 363 15.79 15.36 -6.39
CA LEU A 363 14.69 14.60 -7.00
C LEU A 363 13.77 15.50 -7.84
N GLY A 364 13.40 16.65 -7.32
CA GLY A 364 12.58 17.62 -8.05
C GLY A 364 13.26 18.08 -9.35
N ILE A 365 14.54 18.42 -9.30
CA ILE A 365 15.32 18.80 -10.49
C ILE A 365 15.36 17.65 -11.50
N LEU A 366 15.61 16.41 -11.06
CA LEU A 366 15.65 15.25 -11.95
C LEU A 366 14.29 14.96 -12.60
N ILE A 367 13.19 15.10 -11.85
CA ILE A 367 11.83 14.91 -12.39
C ILE A 367 11.54 15.97 -13.44
N TRP A 368 11.84 17.23 -13.16
CA TRP A 368 11.65 18.33 -14.12
C TRP A 368 12.54 18.17 -15.35
N LEU A 369 13.83 17.85 -15.18
CA LEU A 369 14.76 17.65 -16.28
C LEU A 369 14.31 16.51 -17.20
N GLY A 370 13.88 15.39 -16.61
CA GLY A 370 13.35 14.29 -17.40
C GLY A 370 12.07 14.66 -18.15
N TRP A 371 11.14 15.39 -17.52
CA TRP A 371 9.93 15.86 -18.19
C TRP A 371 10.24 16.85 -19.31
N ILE A 372 11.18 17.78 -19.10
CA ILE A 372 11.66 18.71 -20.15
C ILE A 372 12.26 17.92 -21.32
N ALA A 373 13.09 16.90 -21.03
CA ALA A 373 13.67 16.06 -22.06
C ALA A 373 12.61 15.35 -22.90
N MET A 374 11.56 14.85 -22.26
CA MET A 374 10.44 14.19 -22.94
C MET A 374 9.59 15.16 -23.76
N SER A 375 9.30 16.36 -23.21
CA SER A 375 8.39 17.33 -23.82
C SER A 375 9.04 18.16 -24.94
N PHE A 376 10.32 18.51 -24.79
CA PHE A 376 11.03 19.41 -25.70
C PHE A 376 12.19 18.75 -26.45
N GLY A 377 12.48 17.48 -26.20
CA GLY A 377 13.55 16.74 -26.87
C GLY A 377 14.97 17.09 -26.42
N TRP A 378 15.13 17.89 -25.35
CA TRP A 378 16.43 18.33 -24.85
C TRP A 378 16.59 18.03 -23.35
N PRO A 379 17.70 17.40 -22.90
CA PRO A 379 18.85 16.90 -23.68
C PRO A 379 18.53 15.66 -24.52
N ALA A 380 19.08 15.59 -25.75
CA ALA A 380 18.70 14.56 -26.72
C ALA A 380 18.94 13.13 -26.24
N LYS A 381 20.11 12.83 -25.62
CA LYS A 381 20.44 11.50 -25.08
C LYS A 381 19.43 11.05 -24.00
N LEU A 382 18.99 11.96 -23.15
CA LEU A 382 18.00 11.65 -22.12
C LEU A 382 16.62 11.38 -22.75
N ASN A 383 16.23 12.20 -23.73
CA ASN A 383 14.99 12.01 -24.48
C ASN A 383 14.95 10.62 -25.17
N GLU A 384 15.99 10.23 -25.89
CA GLU A 384 16.07 8.92 -26.54
C GLU A 384 15.96 7.78 -25.52
N ARG A 385 16.66 7.91 -24.39
CA ARG A 385 16.58 6.91 -23.31
C ARG A 385 15.19 6.82 -22.72
N MET A 386 14.52 7.94 -22.47
CA MET A 386 13.18 7.97 -21.91
C MET A 386 12.15 7.42 -22.90
N LYS A 387 12.24 7.79 -24.18
CA LYS A 387 11.40 7.21 -25.25
C LYS A 387 11.53 5.70 -25.33
N PHE A 388 12.76 5.20 -25.26
CA PHE A 388 13.01 3.76 -25.22
C PHE A 388 12.36 3.09 -24.01
N LEU A 389 12.43 3.72 -22.82
CA LEU A 389 11.88 3.16 -21.58
C LEU A 389 10.35 3.24 -21.52
N SER A 390 9.75 4.31 -22.02
CA SER A 390 8.29 4.49 -21.99
C SER A 390 7.58 3.90 -23.21
N GLY A 391 8.29 3.74 -24.34
CA GLY A 391 7.70 3.35 -25.63
C GLY A 391 6.82 4.43 -26.27
N LEU A 392 6.72 5.62 -25.66
CA LEU A 392 5.94 6.72 -26.18
C LEU A 392 6.81 7.61 -27.07
N THR A 393 6.32 7.91 -28.26
CA THR A 393 6.96 8.81 -29.24
C THR A 393 6.35 10.20 -29.25
N ASP A 394 5.05 10.28 -28.99
CA ASP A 394 4.29 11.52 -29.05
C ASP A 394 4.18 12.18 -27.67
N HIS A 395 4.31 13.51 -27.64
CA HIS A 395 4.32 14.29 -26.41
C HIS A 395 3.12 15.24 -26.38
N HIS A 396 2.12 14.89 -25.58
CA HIS A 396 1.03 15.81 -25.28
C HIS A 396 1.28 16.47 -23.91
N ILE A 397 1.48 17.79 -23.93
CA ILE A 397 1.62 18.56 -22.69
C ILE A 397 0.24 18.72 -22.07
N ASN A 398 0.04 18.07 -20.90
CA ASN A 398 -1.14 18.30 -20.09
C ASN A 398 -0.95 19.59 -19.27
N LEU A 399 -1.64 20.66 -19.67
CA LEU A 399 -1.54 21.97 -19.02
C LEU A 399 -1.98 21.95 -17.56
N VAL A 400 -3.00 21.14 -17.21
CA VAL A 400 -3.49 21.03 -15.83
C VAL A 400 -2.41 20.40 -14.95
N ALA A 401 -1.81 19.31 -15.41
CA ALA A 401 -0.71 18.64 -14.71
C ALA A 401 0.51 19.56 -14.56
N LEU A 402 0.84 20.33 -15.59
CA LEU A 402 1.95 21.30 -15.57
C LEU A 402 1.70 22.42 -14.56
N ILE A 403 0.51 23.03 -14.56
CA ILE A 403 0.15 24.08 -13.60
C ILE A 403 0.21 23.55 -12.16
N LEU A 404 -0.31 22.34 -11.94
CA LEU A 404 -0.26 21.68 -10.64
C LEU A 404 1.19 21.43 -10.20
N ALA A 405 2.04 20.94 -11.10
CA ALA A 405 3.46 20.69 -10.82
C ALA A 405 4.22 21.98 -10.45
N ILE A 406 3.98 23.06 -11.19
CA ILE A 406 4.56 24.39 -10.90
C ILE A 406 4.09 24.86 -9.53
N PHE A 407 2.78 24.79 -9.24
CA PHE A 407 2.20 25.21 -7.97
C PHE A 407 2.83 24.44 -6.79
N ILE A 408 2.92 23.12 -6.88
CA ILE A 408 3.51 22.28 -5.83
C ILE A 408 5.00 22.58 -5.63
N SER A 409 5.75 22.80 -6.71
CA SER A 409 7.16 23.19 -6.64
C SER A 409 7.34 24.54 -5.93
N LEU A 410 6.50 25.53 -6.23
CA LEU A 410 6.52 26.84 -5.58
C LEU A 410 6.16 26.73 -4.10
N VAL A 411 5.15 25.95 -3.75
CA VAL A 411 4.78 25.69 -2.33
C VAL A 411 5.97 25.11 -1.57
N TRP A 412 6.66 24.13 -2.16
CA TRP A 412 7.85 23.54 -1.53
C TRP A 412 8.97 24.56 -1.34
N LEU A 413 9.28 25.37 -2.36
CA LEU A 413 10.32 26.42 -2.28
C LEU A 413 10.03 27.44 -1.18
N VAL A 414 8.75 27.81 -0.99
CA VAL A 414 8.34 28.74 0.06
C VAL A 414 8.46 28.09 1.46
N THR A 415 8.14 26.81 1.59
CA THR A 415 8.21 26.12 2.89
C THR A 415 9.62 25.88 3.37
N VAL A 416 10.56 25.58 2.46
CA VAL A 416 11.98 25.34 2.77
C VAL A 416 12.66 26.55 3.43
N ASN A 417 12.23 27.76 3.15
CA ASN A 417 12.77 28.99 3.73
C ASN A 417 12.24 29.32 5.13
N ALA A 418 11.38 28.48 5.73
CA ALA A 418 10.82 28.70 7.05
C ALA A 418 11.84 28.44 8.18
N LYS A 419 11.60 29.05 9.36
CA LYS A 419 12.52 28.97 10.51
C LYS A 419 12.73 27.52 10.97
N ARG A 420 14.00 27.16 11.18
CA ARG A 420 14.46 25.83 11.58
C ARG A 420 14.06 25.48 13.01
N SER A 421 13.21 24.49 13.20
CA SER A 421 12.90 23.86 14.47
C SER A 421 12.90 22.34 14.31
N ASN A 422 13.02 21.59 15.40
CA ASN A 422 12.98 20.11 15.34
C ASN A 422 11.69 19.60 14.66
N ARG A 423 10.55 20.24 14.95
CA ARG A 423 9.27 19.91 14.32
C ARG A 423 9.23 20.29 12.84
N ALA A 424 9.89 21.40 12.47
CA ALA A 424 9.97 21.81 11.07
C ALA A 424 10.70 20.75 10.22
N ALA A 425 11.78 20.15 10.71
CA ALA A 425 12.52 19.13 9.98
C ALA A 425 11.64 17.96 9.53
N VAL A 426 10.73 17.49 10.39
CA VAL A 426 9.75 16.43 10.05
C VAL A 426 8.68 16.94 9.08
N THR A 427 8.21 18.17 9.25
CA THR A 427 7.24 18.78 8.34
C THR A 427 7.85 18.96 6.94
N ASP A 428 9.09 19.45 6.87
CA ASP A 428 9.80 19.65 5.60
C ASP A 428 10.03 18.34 4.86
N TRP A 429 10.25 17.24 5.59
CA TRP A 429 10.29 15.89 5.01
C TRP A 429 8.94 15.49 4.42
N ALA A 430 7.85 15.67 5.16
CA ALA A 430 6.50 15.34 4.68
C ALA A 430 6.12 16.17 3.44
N VAL A 431 6.46 17.46 3.44
CA VAL A 431 6.24 18.33 2.28
C VAL A 431 7.12 17.92 1.11
N GLY A 432 8.41 17.61 1.36
CA GLY A 432 9.35 17.20 0.32
C GLY A 432 8.94 15.91 -0.38
N ILE A 433 8.56 14.89 0.39
CA ILE A 433 8.11 13.61 -0.19
C ILE A 433 6.77 13.76 -0.91
N THR A 434 5.85 14.57 -0.38
CA THR A 434 4.59 14.88 -1.05
C THR A 434 4.84 15.62 -2.37
N MET A 435 5.76 16.58 -2.39
CA MET A 435 6.18 17.27 -3.62
C MET A 435 6.74 16.28 -4.65
N ALA A 436 7.73 15.47 -4.25
CA ALA A 436 8.36 14.51 -5.18
C ALA A 436 7.35 13.52 -5.76
N TRP A 437 6.46 12.97 -4.92
CA TRP A 437 5.37 12.10 -5.35
C TRP A 437 4.40 12.82 -6.30
N SER A 438 3.98 14.01 -5.94
CA SER A 438 3.04 14.79 -6.74
C SER A 438 3.61 15.17 -8.10
N LEU A 439 4.90 15.57 -8.17
CA LEU A 439 5.58 15.83 -9.43
C LEU A 439 5.66 14.56 -10.29
N LEU A 440 5.97 13.43 -9.67
CA LEU A 440 6.03 12.16 -10.38
C LEU A 440 4.66 11.77 -10.95
N MET A 441 3.60 11.89 -10.15
CA MET A 441 2.24 11.50 -10.55
C MET A 441 1.53 12.54 -11.43
N SER A 442 1.98 13.79 -11.49
CA SER A 442 1.45 14.78 -12.43
C SER A 442 2.18 14.79 -13.77
N LEU A 443 3.51 14.81 -13.74
CA LEU A 443 4.32 14.99 -14.95
C LEU A 443 4.69 13.67 -15.64
N TRP A 444 4.88 12.60 -14.87
CA TRP A 444 5.42 11.34 -15.39
C TRP A 444 4.41 10.21 -15.49
N LEU A 445 3.19 10.40 -14.99
CA LEU A 445 2.19 9.33 -14.95
C LEU A 445 1.96 8.67 -16.32
N PRO A 446 1.79 9.39 -17.45
CA PRO A 446 1.59 8.77 -18.75
C PRO A 446 2.77 7.87 -19.18
N TYR A 447 4.00 8.30 -18.89
CA TYR A 447 5.21 7.54 -19.22
C TYR A 447 5.40 6.33 -18.34
N LEU A 448 5.12 6.47 -17.04
CA LEU A 448 5.15 5.37 -16.08
C LEU A 448 4.07 4.33 -16.40
N ASP A 449 2.88 4.79 -16.75
CA ASP A 449 1.78 3.91 -17.10
C ASP A 449 2.09 3.12 -18.37
N SER A 450 2.53 3.78 -19.44
CA SER A 450 2.93 3.08 -20.65
C SER A 450 4.04 2.05 -20.44
N ALA A 451 5.00 2.34 -19.53
CA ALA A 451 6.09 1.40 -19.22
C ALA A 451 5.66 0.23 -18.33
N LYS A 452 4.69 0.43 -17.43
CA LYS A 452 4.31 -0.54 -16.41
C LYS A 452 3.02 -1.31 -16.70
N SER A 453 2.09 -0.73 -17.45
CA SER A 453 0.81 -1.35 -17.78
C SER A 453 0.93 -2.36 -18.93
N TYR A 454 -0.07 -3.21 -19.05
CA TYR A 454 -0.22 -4.15 -20.18
C TYR A 454 -1.29 -3.68 -21.16
N ASP A 455 -1.78 -2.44 -21.04
CA ASP A 455 -2.84 -1.89 -21.88
C ASP A 455 -2.47 -1.94 -23.36
N SER A 456 -1.32 -1.37 -23.73
CA SER A 456 -0.88 -1.31 -25.14
C SER A 456 -0.68 -2.72 -25.74
N VAL A 457 -0.14 -3.66 -24.97
CA VAL A 457 0.04 -5.06 -25.39
C VAL A 457 -1.31 -5.73 -25.57
N SER A 458 -2.22 -5.55 -24.61
CA SER A 458 -3.57 -6.12 -24.64
C SER A 458 -4.40 -5.56 -25.76
N ALA A 459 -4.35 -4.25 -26.01
CA ALA A 459 -5.01 -3.60 -27.14
C ALA A 459 -4.51 -4.13 -28.49
N SER A 460 -3.20 -4.36 -28.61
CA SER A 460 -2.59 -4.96 -29.80
C SER A 460 -3.03 -6.43 -29.97
N LEU A 461 -3.08 -7.19 -28.88
CA LEU A 461 -3.54 -8.58 -28.86
C LEU A 461 -5.01 -8.67 -29.28
N GLN A 462 -5.85 -7.80 -28.72
CA GLN A 462 -7.30 -7.78 -28.99
C GLN A 462 -7.63 -7.57 -30.48
N LYS A 463 -6.84 -6.79 -31.21
CA LYS A 463 -7.03 -6.59 -32.67
C LYS A 463 -6.85 -7.86 -33.50
N ASN A 464 -6.17 -8.87 -32.96
CA ASN A 464 -5.91 -10.15 -33.62
C ASN A 464 -6.81 -11.29 -33.12
N LEU A 465 -7.74 -10.97 -32.22
CA LEU A 465 -8.71 -11.92 -31.69
C LEU A 465 -10.09 -11.66 -32.30
N PRO A 466 -10.88 -12.71 -32.58
CA PRO A 466 -12.25 -12.55 -33.02
C PRO A 466 -13.15 -11.99 -31.90
N THR A 467 -14.25 -11.37 -32.28
CA THR A 467 -15.22 -10.74 -31.36
C THR A 467 -15.90 -11.71 -30.40
N ARG A 468 -16.03 -12.99 -30.80
CA ARG A 468 -16.60 -14.05 -29.96
C ARG A 468 -15.55 -15.12 -29.72
N LEU A 469 -15.14 -15.25 -28.49
CA LEU A 469 -14.18 -16.24 -27.99
C LEU A 469 -14.81 -16.97 -26.82
N ASN A 470 -14.58 -18.30 -26.75
CA ASN A 470 -14.98 -19.09 -25.58
C ASN A 470 -13.89 -19.02 -24.49
N CYS A 471 -12.63 -19.22 -24.87
CA CYS A 471 -11.49 -19.23 -23.98
C CYS A 471 -10.16 -19.02 -24.72
N ILE A 472 -9.11 -18.71 -23.97
CA ILE A 472 -7.72 -18.68 -24.44
C ILE A 472 -6.90 -19.56 -23.49
N ASN A 473 -6.26 -20.57 -24.05
CA ASN A 473 -5.26 -21.34 -23.30
C ASN A 473 -3.98 -20.50 -23.09
N SER A 474 -3.29 -20.72 -22.00
CA SER A 474 -2.04 -20.02 -21.74
C SER A 474 -0.96 -20.95 -21.19
N ILE A 475 0.28 -20.76 -21.67
CA ILE A 475 1.46 -21.52 -21.24
C ILE A 475 2.58 -20.54 -20.85
N GLY A 476 3.17 -20.78 -19.67
CA GLY A 476 4.26 -19.95 -19.14
C GLY A 476 3.86 -18.56 -18.66
N LEU A 477 2.56 -18.24 -18.63
CA LEU A 477 2.06 -17.00 -18.03
C LEU A 477 2.02 -17.12 -16.50
N SER A 478 2.58 -16.14 -15.81
CA SER A 478 2.37 -16.03 -14.35
C SER A 478 0.93 -15.61 -14.04
N SER A 479 0.48 -15.87 -12.81
CA SER A 479 -0.85 -15.45 -12.31
C SER A 479 -1.16 -13.97 -12.59
N HIS A 480 -0.18 -13.08 -12.41
CA HIS A 480 -0.34 -11.66 -12.72
C HIS A 480 -0.67 -11.38 -14.19
N HIS A 481 -0.01 -12.08 -15.13
CA HIS A 481 -0.30 -11.91 -16.56
C HIS A 481 -1.68 -12.42 -16.92
N GLN A 482 -2.06 -13.58 -16.40
CA GLN A 482 -3.38 -14.18 -16.63
C GLN A 482 -4.50 -13.24 -16.15
N ASN A 483 -4.35 -12.70 -14.93
CA ASN A 483 -5.32 -11.78 -14.34
C ASN A 483 -5.45 -10.48 -15.12
N LEU A 484 -4.32 -9.87 -15.55
CA LEU A 484 -4.33 -8.62 -16.32
C LEU A 484 -4.91 -8.82 -17.72
N PHE A 485 -4.42 -9.82 -18.46
CA PHE A 485 -4.99 -10.10 -19.80
C PHE A 485 -6.46 -10.49 -19.74
N SER A 486 -6.88 -11.25 -18.71
CA SER A 486 -8.29 -11.56 -18.51
C SER A 486 -9.13 -10.31 -18.28
N TYR A 487 -8.63 -9.35 -17.49
CA TYR A 487 -9.28 -8.06 -17.27
C TYR A 487 -9.40 -7.24 -18.56
N TYR A 488 -8.29 -7.05 -19.29
CA TYR A 488 -8.26 -6.21 -20.50
C TYR A 488 -9.05 -6.81 -21.67
N LEU A 489 -8.96 -8.12 -21.84
CA LEU A 489 -9.65 -8.80 -22.95
C LEU A 489 -11.10 -9.15 -22.61
N ASN A 490 -11.49 -9.03 -21.35
CA ASN A 490 -12.77 -9.51 -20.81
C ASN A 490 -13.04 -10.97 -21.22
N GLN A 491 -11.99 -11.80 -21.16
CA GLN A 491 -12.01 -13.20 -21.61
C GLN A 491 -11.36 -14.10 -20.56
N ARG A 492 -11.83 -15.34 -20.50
CA ARG A 492 -11.24 -16.34 -19.62
C ARG A 492 -9.93 -16.86 -20.19
N ILE A 493 -8.84 -16.70 -19.41
CA ILE A 493 -7.53 -17.25 -19.73
C ILE A 493 -7.27 -18.44 -18.81
N ILE A 494 -7.03 -19.61 -19.41
CA ILE A 494 -6.90 -20.88 -18.71
C ILE A 494 -5.41 -21.27 -18.74
N SER A 495 -4.80 -21.43 -17.56
CA SER A 495 -3.46 -21.98 -17.46
C SER A 495 -3.49 -23.47 -17.81
N THR A 496 -2.66 -23.89 -18.73
CA THR A 496 -2.56 -25.29 -19.16
C THR A 496 -1.12 -25.69 -19.30
N GLU A 497 -0.87 -26.99 -19.15
CA GLU A 497 0.39 -27.60 -19.56
C GLU A 497 0.30 -28.11 -21.00
N TRP A 498 1.43 -28.30 -21.66
CA TRP A 498 1.49 -28.68 -23.07
C TRP A 498 0.66 -29.92 -23.44
N TYR A 499 0.46 -30.84 -22.51
CA TYR A 499 -0.27 -32.11 -22.71
C TYR A 499 -1.75 -32.06 -22.30
N GLN A 500 -2.20 -30.92 -21.75
CA GLN A 500 -3.57 -30.74 -21.23
C GLN A 500 -4.28 -29.54 -21.86
N VAL A 501 -3.96 -29.19 -23.11
CA VAL A 501 -4.56 -28.06 -23.79
C VAL A 501 -6.07 -28.31 -23.92
N GLN A 502 -6.88 -27.48 -23.24
CA GLN A 502 -8.34 -27.53 -23.36
C GLN A 502 -8.78 -27.14 -24.78
N ASP A 503 -10.03 -27.41 -25.13
CA ASP A 503 -10.55 -27.18 -26.49
C ASP A 503 -10.85 -25.68 -26.74
N CYS A 504 -9.79 -24.84 -26.64
CA CYS A 504 -9.80 -23.43 -27.00
C CYS A 504 -9.06 -23.24 -28.33
N ASP A 505 -9.59 -22.38 -29.20
CA ASP A 505 -9.02 -22.09 -30.52
C ASP A 505 -7.70 -21.31 -30.50
N PHE A 506 -7.38 -20.69 -29.36
CA PHE A 506 -6.23 -19.81 -29.18
C PHE A 506 -5.35 -20.22 -28.01
N LEU A 507 -4.04 -20.05 -28.20
CA LEU A 507 -3.02 -20.35 -27.21
C LEU A 507 -2.08 -19.14 -27.07
N LEU A 508 -2.01 -18.54 -25.87
CA LEU A 508 -1.11 -17.45 -25.53
C LEU A 508 0.11 -18.00 -24.78
N VAL A 509 1.28 -17.84 -25.35
CA VAL A 509 2.54 -18.36 -24.81
C VAL A 509 3.44 -17.20 -24.38
N ARG A 510 4.01 -17.26 -23.17
CA ARG A 510 5.07 -16.37 -22.73
C ARG A 510 6.43 -17.05 -22.88
N SER A 511 7.35 -16.36 -23.54
CA SER A 511 8.76 -16.77 -23.65
C SER A 511 9.67 -15.78 -22.92
N GLU A 512 10.65 -16.28 -22.19
CA GLU A 512 11.65 -15.45 -21.49
C GLU A 512 12.80 -15.02 -22.41
N ASN A 513 13.04 -15.76 -23.48
CA ASN A 513 14.09 -15.46 -24.44
C ASN A 513 13.51 -15.26 -25.85
N ARG A 514 14.04 -14.29 -26.57
CA ARG A 514 13.69 -13.98 -27.97
C ARG A 514 13.92 -15.19 -28.91
N TYR A 515 14.72 -16.15 -28.49
CA TYR A 515 15.17 -17.31 -29.27
C TYR A 515 14.64 -18.65 -28.77
N SER A 516 14.11 -18.76 -27.57
CA SER A 516 13.40 -19.95 -27.14
C SER A 516 11.98 -19.88 -27.68
N GLU A 517 11.80 -20.12 -28.96
CA GLU A 517 10.47 -20.45 -29.48
C GLU A 517 10.03 -21.76 -28.82
N ILE A 518 9.27 -21.64 -27.74
CA ILE A 518 8.46 -22.74 -27.26
C ILE A 518 7.42 -22.96 -28.35
N THR A 519 7.78 -23.74 -29.37
CA THR A 519 6.86 -24.12 -30.44
C THR A 519 5.94 -25.19 -29.91
N PRO A 520 4.62 -24.96 -29.92
CA PRO A 520 3.65 -26.03 -29.71
C PRO A 520 3.94 -27.17 -30.68
N ALA A 521 3.62 -28.41 -30.29
CA ALA A 521 3.83 -29.61 -31.11
C ALA A 521 3.47 -29.34 -32.57
N LYS A 522 4.43 -29.55 -33.45
CA LYS A 522 4.74 -28.94 -34.74
C LYS A 522 3.63 -28.72 -35.78
N HIS A 523 2.43 -29.27 -35.67
CA HIS A 523 1.49 -29.27 -36.83
C HIS A 523 0.14 -28.57 -36.57
N ASP A 524 -0.25 -28.31 -35.31
CA ASP A 524 -1.61 -27.86 -35.02
C ASP A 524 -1.77 -26.36 -34.75
N TRP A 525 -0.68 -25.61 -34.59
CA TRP A 525 -0.73 -24.22 -34.14
C TRP A 525 0.06 -23.26 -35.04
N LYS A 526 -0.59 -22.18 -35.49
CA LYS A 526 0.01 -21.12 -36.31
C LYS A 526 0.19 -19.85 -35.48
N PRO A 527 1.38 -19.24 -35.41
CA PRO A 527 1.56 -17.94 -34.75
C PRO A 527 0.88 -16.84 -35.58
N ILE A 528 0.00 -16.05 -34.93
CA ILE A 528 -0.75 -14.97 -35.57
C ILE A 528 -0.38 -13.60 -35.03
N TRP A 529 0.20 -13.51 -33.83
CA TRP A 529 0.58 -12.26 -33.22
C TRP A 529 1.79 -12.42 -32.28
N LYS A 530 2.63 -11.40 -32.20
CA LYS A 530 3.75 -11.27 -31.24
C LYS A 530 3.71 -9.91 -30.60
N GLY A 531 3.91 -9.83 -29.27
CA GLY A 531 3.91 -8.57 -28.52
C GLY A 531 4.81 -8.60 -27.29
N LYS A 532 5.17 -7.40 -26.81
CA LYS A 532 5.92 -7.19 -25.56
C LYS A 532 5.66 -5.79 -25.03
N ARG A 533 5.92 -5.58 -23.73
CA ARG A 533 5.91 -4.22 -23.17
C ARG A 533 7.13 -3.40 -23.65
N PRO A 534 7.01 -2.06 -23.68
CA PRO A 534 8.15 -1.19 -23.94
C PRO A 534 9.30 -1.48 -22.97
N ALA A 535 10.54 -1.38 -23.47
CA ALA A 535 11.79 -1.64 -22.72
C ALA A 535 11.95 -3.02 -22.05
N GLU A 536 10.92 -3.86 -22.06
CA GLU A 536 10.99 -5.18 -21.46
C GLU A 536 11.79 -6.14 -22.37
N ARG A 537 12.79 -6.79 -21.79
CA ARG A 537 13.71 -7.70 -22.52
C ARG A 537 13.39 -9.16 -22.33
N HIS A 538 12.74 -9.50 -21.22
CA HIS A 538 12.52 -10.87 -20.77
C HIS A 538 11.06 -11.32 -20.87
N GLU A 539 10.16 -10.49 -21.39
CA GLU A 539 8.76 -10.85 -21.58
C GLU A 539 8.39 -10.71 -23.05
N HIS A 540 8.20 -11.83 -23.71
CA HIS A 540 7.69 -11.92 -25.07
C HIS A 540 6.43 -12.76 -25.07
N PHE A 541 5.37 -12.26 -25.70
CA PHE A 541 4.11 -12.97 -25.84
C PHE A 541 3.88 -13.34 -27.29
N VAL A 542 3.42 -14.57 -27.54
CA VAL A 542 3.06 -15.06 -28.87
C VAL A 542 1.66 -15.68 -28.79
N LEU A 543 0.77 -15.22 -29.66
CA LEU A 543 -0.55 -15.83 -29.82
C LEU A 543 -0.51 -16.81 -30.97
N TYR A 544 -0.96 -18.01 -30.70
CA TYR A 544 -1.14 -19.07 -31.70
C TYR A 544 -2.62 -19.34 -31.90
N GLN A 545 -2.99 -19.64 -33.13
CA GLN A 545 -4.31 -20.12 -33.52
C GLN A 545 -4.22 -21.60 -33.91
N LYS A 546 -5.19 -22.40 -33.45
CA LYS A 546 -5.32 -23.82 -33.82
C LYS A 546 -5.63 -23.94 -35.31
N ASN A 547 -4.86 -24.73 -36.04
CA ASN A 547 -5.19 -25.04 -37.42
C ASN A 547 -6.52 -25.79 -37.44
N LYS A 548 -7.54 -25.24 -38.12
CA LYS A 548 -8.75 -26.00 -38.38
C LYS A 548 -8.34 -27.16 -39.28
N SER A 549 -8.45 -28.40 -38.78
CA SER A 549 -8.39 -29.58 -39.66
C SER A 549 -9.43 -29.40 -40.76
N PRO A 550 -9.08 -29.65 -42.04
CA PRO A 550 -10.02 -29.53 -43.14
C PRO A 550 -11.19 -30.47 -42.98
#